data_a0dcf786ed40e3dfb241368023977c1b
#
_entry.id   a0dcf786ed40e3dfb241368023977c1b
#
_cell.length_a   1.000
_cell.length_b   1.000
_cell.length_c   1.000
_cell.angle_alpha   90.00
_cell.angle_beta   90.00
_cell.angle_gamma   90.00
#
_symmetry.space_group_name_H-M   'P 1'
#
loop_
_entity.id
_entity.type
_entity.pdbx_description
1 polymer ?
#
loop_
_entity_poly.entity_id
_entity_poly.type
_entity_poly.pdbx_seq_one_letter_code
_entity_poly.pdbx_strand_id
1 'polypeptide(L)'
;MFMKKEYTWVDTYKEIAKWICDYEHNQKELIRILKSIGINRFVDYEMDGSSIELEEIDPFTFFSYLNKFKNDSNRLKYLQALHKELNLKSQLPMDVKGIPTSHPMKVWLFPYKRDRNPTDIGNLWLLFRQAINRKIDNVLFQEVLKIRCVGKGKLTICWFYLDPEHYIPLDSQTSTYLRNRKMQYIFSIYSEYENIRDNAINKLKKLPYQISSDAWTKKQTEYIHSVDSLLKSINEGHSIDSNNTDYYYRGQSDEVYKLIPGIYRNDNLINNEHIIIKDIESAVPSEFSSCRCTFDKLVKMQHYELPTRLLDITANPLVALFFACFDEKTKDKDGAFYEFVIESDTENRKYSDSDAVSVVANIARRPSGFEIDSIRDYELEDFNKEDAIKYLLHEIRCSEKPHFLPLVNVDDIEKVFFVKPKMDNPRIVKQEGAFLLFGIEGKKSDFKEVDSFFVFKKYIIPSDKKDYILHQLDLLGINEASLFPEISHISSYIKNKYSKS
;
A
#
# COMPACT_ATOMS: atom_id res chain seq x y z
N MET A 1 -20.33 -6.22 36.09
CA MET A 1 -19.45 -6.27 34.90
C MET A 1 -20.24 -5.70 33.73
N PHE A 2 -20.11 -4.41 33.43
CA PHE A 2 -20.81 -3.77 32.31
C PHE A 2 -20.26 -4.35 31.03
N MET A 3 -21.10 -5.03 30.22
CA MET A 3 -20.71 -5.40 28.86
C MET A 3 -20.37 -4.11 28.10
N LYS A 4 -19.13 -3.99 27.63
CA LYS A 4 -18.72 -2.88 26.75
C LYS A 4 -19.63 -2.93 25.53
N LYS A 5 -20.41 -1.89 25.29
CA LYS A 5 -21.27 -1.77 24.10
C LYS A 5 -20.31 -1.68 22.89
N GLU A 6 -20.33 -2.67 22.01
CA GLU A 6 -19.55 -2.68 20.76
C GLU A 6 -20.24 -1.82 19.70
N TYR A 7 -19.47 -1.35 18.72
CA TYR A 7 -19.93 -0.53 17.59
C TYR A 7 -20.56 0.80 18.00
N THR A 8 -19.96 1.44 18.99
CA THR A 8 -20.43 2.73 19.54
C THR A 8 -20.37 3.88 18.52
N TRP A 9 -19.63 3.72 17.45
CA TRP A 9 -19.43 4.68 16.37
C TRP A 9 -20.59 4.75 15.36
N VAL A 10 -21.43 3.72 15.25
CA VAL A 10 -22.48 3.60 14.22
C VAL A 10 -23.44 4.78 14.22
N ASP A 11 -24.00 5.12 15.39
CA ASP A 11 -24.91 6.25 15.52
C ASP A 11 -24.22 7.58 15.21
N THR A 12 -22.95 7.73 15.60
CA THR A 12 -22.14 8.93 15.33
C THR A 12 -21.96 9.13 13.82
N TYR A 13 -21.65 8.10 13.05
CA TYR A 13 -21.50 8.21 11.61
C TYR A 13 -22.79 8.61 10.89
N LYS A 14 -23.94 8.03 11.31
CA LYS A 14 -25.26 8.40 10.79
C LYS A 14 -25.62 9.84 11.12
N GLU A 15 -25.25 10.32 12.30
CA GLU A 15 -25.49 11.71 12.73
C GLU A 15 -24.60 12.68 11.92
N ILE A 16 -23.30 12.37 11.75
CA ILE A 16 -22.39 13.15 10.90
C ILE A 16 -22.92 13.21 9.46
N ALA A 17 -23.37 12.09 8.90
CA ALA A 17 -23.90 12.05 7.54
C ALA A 17 -25.12 12.99 7.36
N LYS A 18 -26.02 13.03 8.33
CA LYS A 18 -27.16 13.96 8.32
C LYS A 18 -26.70 15.42 8.48
N TRP A 19 -25.74 15.66 9.39
CA TRP A 19 -25.21 16.99 9.63
C TRP A 19 -24.54 17.58 8.37
N ILE A 20 -23.78 16.78 7.60
CA ILE A 20 -23.11 17.22 6.36
C ILE A 20 -24.10 17.71 5.30
N CYS A 21 -25.35 17.23 5.28
CA CYS A 21 -26.35 17.63 4.27
C CYS A 21 -26.52 19.15 4.12
N ASP A 22 -26.32 19.90 5.21
CA ASP A 22 -26.52 21.34 5.25
C ASP A 22 -25.35 22.14 4.67
N TYR A 23 -24.25 21.49 4.29
CA TYR A 23 -23.00 22.15 3.89
C TYR A 23 -22.67 22.12 2.40
N GLU A 24 -23.56 21.64 1.54
CA GLU A 24 -23.34 21.59 0.10
C GLU A 24 -22.94 22.94 -0.49
N HIS A 25 -23.54 24.02 0.00
CA HIS A 25 -23.26 25.40 -0.45
C HIS A 25 -22.25 26.12 0.46
N ASN A 26 -21.68 25.44 1.45
CA ASN A 26 -20.67 25.98 2.36
C ASN A 26 -19.56 24.95 2.64
N GLN A 27 -18.94 24.44 1.58
CA GLN A 27 -17.96 23.35 1.65
C GLN A 27 -16.66 23.76 2.36
N LYS A 28 -16.29 25.05 2.30
CA LYS A 28 -15.14 25.61 3.05
C LYS A 28 -15.25 25.36 4.56
N GLU A 29 -16.46 25.37 5.10
CA GLU A 29 -16.68 25.08 6.53
C GLU A 29 -16.37 23.62 6.88
N LEU A 30 -16.65 22.66 5.98
CA LEU A 30 -16.26 21.26 6.18
C LEU A 30 -14.73 21.12 6.27
N ILE A 31 -13.99 21.83 5.41
CA ILE A 31 -12.53 21.85 5.43
C ILE A 31 -12.03 22.51 6.73
N ARG A 32 -12.63 23.64 7.16
CA ARG A 32 -12.29 24.30 8.43
C ARG A 32 -12.46 23.36 9.63
N ILE A 33 -13.54 22.58 9.65
CA ILE A 33 -13.80 21.62 10.73
C ILE A 33 -12.77 20.48 10.72
N LEU A 34 -12.39 19.96 9.56
CA LEU A 34 -11.32 18.97 9.51
C LEU A 34 -9.99 19.53 10.03
N LYS A 35 -9.69 20.80 9.73
CA LYS A 35 -8.51 21.49 10.24
C LYS A 35 -8.59 21.69 11.77
N SER A 36 -9.73 22.07 12.32
CA SER A 36 -9.89 22.32 13.77
C SER A 36 -9.63 21.07 14.62
N ILE A 37 -9.92 19.89 14.08
CA ILE A 37 -9.63 18.61 14.76
C ILE A 37 -8.21 18.09 14.50
N GLY A 38 -7.37 18.84 13.77
CA GLY A 38 -5.96 18.51 13.52
C GLY A 38 -5.68 17.72 12.25
N ILE A 39 -6.65 17.64 11.32
CA ILE A 39 -6.41 17.06 9.97
C ILE A 39 -5.98 18.20 9.05
N ASN A 40 -4.74 18.17 8.58
CA ASN A 40 -4.13 19.19 7.74
C ASN A 40 -3.83 18.66 6.32
N ARG A 41 -3.26 19.52 5.46
CA ARG A 41 -2.90 19.25 4.06
C ARG A 41 -4.12 19.15 3.13
N PHE A 42 -4.68 20.32 2.82
CA PHE A 42 -5.75 20.52 1.84
C PHE A 42 -5.21 21.37 0.68
N VAL A 43 -4.26 20.82 -0.09
CA VAL A 43 -3.61 21.52 -1.21
C VAL A 43 -4.20 21.02 -2.52
N ASP A 44 -4.67 21.95 -3.35
CA ASP A 44 -5.14 21.70 -4.71
C ASP A 44 -4.20 22.41 -5.71
N TYR A 45 -4.35 22.18 -7.02
CA TYR A 45 -3.47 22.72 -8.05
C TYR A 45 -4.26 23.32 -9.20
N GLU A 46 -3.88 24.55 -9.62
CA GLU A 46 -4.40 25.24 -10.79
C GLU A 46 -3.78 24.69 -12.11
N MET A 47 -4.35 25.14 -13.24
CA MET A 47 -3.89 24.75 -14.59
C MET A 47 -2.41 25.09 -14.86
N ASP A 48 -1.89 26.14 -14.25
CA ASP A 48 -0.51 26.58 -14.34
C ASP A 48 0.45 25.81 -13.41
N GLY A 49 -0.09 24.87 -12.60
CA GLY A 49 0.65 24.08 -11.64
C GLY A 49 0.89 24.77 -10.29
N SER A 50 0.39 26.00 -10.09
CA SER A 50 0.47 26.66 -8.79
C SER A 50 -0.37 25.94 -7.74
N SER A 51 0.14 25.85 -6.51
CA SER A 51 -0.60 25.29 -5.39
C SER A 51 -1.60 26.31 -4.85
N ILE A 52 -2.81 25.85 -4.58
CA ILE A 52 -3.87 26.64 -3.96
C ILE A 52 -4.47 25.85 -2.78
N GLU A 53 -5.10 26.55 -1.89
CA GLU A 53 -5.88 25.90 -0.83
C GLU A 53 -7.13 25.26 -1.42
N LEU A 54 -7.47 24.04 -0.95
CA LEU A 54 -8.71 23.37 -1.35
C LEU A 54 -9.91 24.17 -0.84
N GLU A 55 -10.83 24.52 -1.73
CA GLU A 55 -12.02 25.29 -1.41
C GLU A 55 -13.32 24.49 -1.45
N GLU A 56 -13.31 23.37 -2.14
CA GLU A 56 -14.48 22.53 -2.37
C GLU A 56 -14.18 21.09 -1.93
N ILE A 57 -15.13 20.44 -1.28
CA ILE A 57 -15.01 19.07 -0.81
C ILE A 57 -16.37 18.36 -0.87
N ASP A 58 -16.37 17.12 -1.35
CA ASP A 58 -17.56 16.27 -1.29
C ASP A 58 -17.65 15.51 0.05
N PRO A 59 -18.84 15.03 0.45
CA PRO A 59 -19.05 14.34 1.71
C PRO A 59 -18.27 13.03 1.84
N PHE A 60 -18.05 12.31 0.75
CA PHE A 60 -17.32 11.04 0.77
C PHE A 60 -15.84 11.27 1.05
N THR A 61 -15.27 12.32 0.46
CA THR A 61 -13.89 12.77 0.76
C THR A 61 -13.77 13.21 2.22
N PHE A 62 -14.77 13.92 2.78
CA PHE A 62 -14.80 14.29 4.20
C PHE A 62 -14.67 13.04 5.10
N PHE A 63 -15.50 12.02 4.91
CA PHE A 63 -15.41 10.77 5.66
C PHE A 63 -14.09 10.02 5.41
N SER A 64 -13.57 10.08 4.19
CA SER A 64 -12.30 9.44 3.85
C SER A 64 -11.13 10.06 4.62
N TYR A 65 -11.14 11.36 4.89
CA TYR A 65 -10.15 12.01 5.73
C TYR A 65 -10.16 11.50 7.18
N LEU A 66 -11.32 11.22 7.76
CA LEU A 66 -11.44 10.65 9.11
C LEU A 66 -10.88 9.22 9.19
N ASN A 67 -10.92 8.49 8.08
CA ASN A 67 -10.58 7.08 8.01
C ASN A 67 -9.24 6.77 7.31
N LYS A 68 -8.43 7.79 6.98
CA LYS A 68 -7.13 7.60 6.32
C LYS A 68 -6.02 7.05 7.24
N PHE A 69 -6.25 7.06 8.53
CA PHE A 69 -5.28 6.61 9.53
C PHE A 69 -5.39 5.11 9.74
N LYS A 70 -4.27 4.40 9.73
CA LYS A 70 -4.23 2.94 9.93
C LYS A 70 -4.43 2.51 11.37
N ASN A 71 -3.97 3.34 12.31
CA ASN A 71 -4.05 3.05 13.73
C ASN A 71 -5.44 3.40 14.27
N ASP A 72 -6.12 2.40 14.85
CA ASP A 72 -7.46 2.55 15.44
C ASP A 72 -7.51 3.61 16.53
N SER A 73 -6.44 3.80 17.31
CA SER A 73 -6.38 4.83 18.34
C SER A 73 -6.38 6.24 17.75
N ASN A 74 -5.70 6.46 16.62
CA ASN A 74 -5.73 7.74 15.92
C ASN A 74 -7.12 7.99 15.29
N ARG A 75 -7.71 6.99 14.62
CA ARG A 75 -9.07 7.11 14.06
C ARG A 75 -10.10 7.44 15.15
N LEU A 76 -10.04 6.74 16.27
CA LEU A 76 -10.91 7.00 17.41
C LEU A 76 -10.71 8.42 17.97
N LYS A 77 -9.46 8.89 18.11
CA LYS A 77 -9.13 10.25 18.55
C LYS A 77 -9.78 11.31 17.65
N TYR A 78 -9.64 11.18 16.32
CA TYR A 78 -10.22 12.16 15.38
C TYR A 78 -11.76 12.09 15.38
N LEU A 79 -12.34 10.88 15.46
CA LEU A 79 -13.78 10.71 15.53
C LEU A 79 -14.36 11.34 16.82
N GLN A 80 -13.70 11.13 17.94
CA GLN A 80 -14.09 11.75 19.23
C GLN A 80 -13.93 13.28 19.20
N ALA A 81 -12.87 13.79 18.57
CA ALA A 81 -12.67 15.23 18.41
C ALA A 81 -13.78 15.83 17.54
N LEU A 82 -14.13 15.20 16.43
CA LEU A 82 -15.23 15.62 15.56
C LEU A 82 -16.58 15.55 16.27
N HIS A 83 -16.85 14.48 17.02
CA HIS A 83 -18.08 14.34 17.80
C HIS A 83 -18.28 15.54 18.75
N LYS A 84 -17.22 15.97 19.43
CA LYS A 84 -17.23 17.14 20.32
C LYS A 84 -17.38 18.46 19.56
N GLU A 85 -16.61 18.64 18.48
CA GLU A 85 -16.66 19.85 17.64
C GLU A 85 -18.06 20.10 17.06
N LEU A 86 -18.74 19.04 16.62
CA LEU A 86 -20.10 19.12 16.08
C LEU A 86 -21.20 19.08 17.14
N ASN A 87 -20.83 18.93 18.41
CA ASN A 87 -21.78 18.78 19.53
C ASN A 87 -22.87 17.73 19.25
N LEU A 88 -22.44 16.54 18.80
CA LEU A 88 -23.35 15.45 18.40
C LEU A 88 -24.10 14.89 19.61
N LYS A 89 -25.33 14.42 19.37
CA LYS A 89 -26.21 13.87 20.41
C LYS A 89 -25.99 12.38 20.68
N SER A 90 -25.40 11.66 19.71
CA SER A 90 -25.04 10.26 19.87
C SER A 90 -24.05 10.05 21.02
N GLN A 91 -23.96 8.83 21.51
CA GLN A 91 -22.94 8.48 22.51
C GLN A 91 -21.55 8.72 21.94
N LEU A 92 -20.63 9.27 22.77
CA LEU A 92 -19.24 9.44 22.37
C LEU A 92 -18.63 8.09 21.93
N PRO A 93 -18.05 7.98 20.74
CA PRO A 93 -17.48 6.72 20.27
C PRO A 93 -16.36 6.21 21.17
N MET A 94 -16.37 4.91 21.45
CA MET A 94 -15.36 4.23 22.26
C MET A 94 -14.58 3.18 21.47
N ASP A 95 -14.95 2.95 20.22
CA ASP A 95 -14.31 2.01 19.30
C ASP A 95 -14.50 2.47 17.84
N VAL A 96 -13.73 1.85 16.94
CA VAL A 96 -13.82 2.01 15.48
C VAL A 96 -13.86 0.62 14.80
N LYS A 97 -14.34 -0.39 15.52
CA LYS A 97 -14.32 -1.79 15.13
C LYS A 97 -15.14 -2.01 13.86
N GLY A 98 -14.49 -2.58 12.84
CA GLY A 98 -15.14 -2.90 11.57
C GLY A 98 -15.34 -1.72 10.62
N ILE A 99 -14.80 -0.53 10.92
CA ILE A 99 -14.79 0.59 9.98
C ILE A 99 -13.66 0.36 8.97
N PRO A 100 -13.93 0.26 7.66
CA PRO A 100 -12.90 0.20 6.63
C PRO A 100 -11.99 1.43 6.67
N THR A 101 -10.70 1.25 6.37
CA THR A 101 -9.76 2.37 6.23
C THR A 101 -9.79 2.93 4.81
N SER A 102 -9.69 4.24 4.68
CA SER A 102 -9.42 4.90 3.40
C SER A 102 -7.92 4.85 3.10
N HIS A 103 -7.56 4.77 1.82
CA HIS A 103 -6.15 4.79 1.43
C HIS A 103 -5.54 6.18 1.73
N PRO A 104 -4.45 6.28 2.51
CA PRO A 104 -3.90 7.56 2.96
C PRO A 104 -3.55 8.55 1.83
N MET A 105 -3.08 8.03 0.69
CA MET A 105 -2.67 8.82 -0.48
C MET A 105 -3.80 9.05 -1.50
N LYS A 106 -4.93 8.35 -1.39
CA LYS A 106 -6.06 8.42 -2.34
C LYS A 106 -7.35 8.79 -1.59
N VAL A 107 -7.29 9.82 -0.76
CA VAL A 107 -8.43 10.25 0.08
C VAL A 107 -9.53 10.87 -0.76
N TRP A 108 -9.18 11.70 -1.75
CA TRP A 108 -10.12 12.43 -2.60
C TRP A 108 -10.86 11.52 -3.57
N LEU A 109 -12.13 11.81 -3.76
CA LEU A 109 -12.97 11.19 -4.79
C LEU A 109 -13.03 12.02 -6.07
N PHE A 110 -12.28 13.08 -6.16
CA PHE A 110 -12.17 13.96 -7.33
C PHE A 110 -10.69 14.28 -7.62
N PRO A 111 -10.30 14.58 -8.86
CA PRO A 111 -8.94 14.97 -9.21
C PRO A 111 -8.64 16.41 -8.76
N TYR A 112 -7.38 16.84 -8.89
CA TYR A 112 -6.97 18.21 -8.67
C TYR A 112 -7.74 19.17 -9.61
N LYS A 113 -7.88 20.43 -9.22
CA LYS A 113 -8.65 21.46 -9.93
C LYS A 113 -8.27 21.55 -11.41
N ARG A 114 -6.99 21.44 -11.74
CA ARG A 114 -6.48 21.43 -13.11
C ARG A 114 -7.01 20.28 -13.99
N ASP A 115 -7.39 19.14 -13.37
CA ASP A 115 -7.83 17.91 -14.05
C ASP A 115 -9.33 17.61 -13.78
N ARG A 116 -10.01 18.47 -13.03
CA ARG A 116 -11.39 18.28 -12.55
C ARG A 116 -12.41 18.80 -13.56
N ASN A 117 -13.44 18.00 -13.84
CA ASN A 117 -14.61 18.51 -14.55
C ASN A 117 -15.46 19.38 -13.61
N PRO A 118 -16.09 20.45 -14.13
CA PRO A 118 -16.92 21.35 -13.31
C PRO A 118 -18.08 20.66 -12.56
N THR A 119 -18.52 19.50 -13.06
CA THR A 119 -19.65 18.75 -12.49
C THR A 119 -19.22 17.68 -11.49
N ASP A 120 -17.92 17.35 -11.37
CA ASP A 120 -17.45 16.20 -10.59
C ASP A 120 -17.90 16.27 -9.12
N ILE A 121 -17.62 17.38 -8.43
CA ILE A 121 -18.00 17.55 -7.02
C ILE A 121 -19.52 17.63 -6.87
N GLY A 122 -20.23 18.32 -7.76
CA GLY A 122 -21.69 18.38 -7.76
C GLY A 122 -22.34 17.01 -7.92
N ASN A 123 -21.81 16.15 -8.80
CA ASN A 123 -22.27 14.77 -8.97
C ASN A 123 -22.02 13.91 -7.73
N LEU A 124 -20.91 14.11 -7.03
CA LEU A 124 -20.63 13.44 -5.76
C LEU A 124 -21.62 13.88 -4.66
N TRP A 125 -21.95 15.17 -4.58
CA TRP A 125 -22.98 15.68 -3.67
C TRP A 125 -24.38 15.12 -4.00
N LEU A 126 -24.73 15.06 -5.28
CA LEU A 126 -25.99 14.49 -5.71
C LEU A 126 -26.09 13.01 -5.36
N LEU A 127 -25.01 12.23 -5.62
CA LEU A 127 -24.92 10.83 -5.25
C LEU A 127 -25.02 10.63 -3.73
N PHE A 128 -24.38 11.50 -2.94
CA PHE A 128 -24.48 11.47 -1.48
C PHE A 128 -25.92 11.64 -1.01
N ARG A 129 -26.69 12.62 -1.56
CA ARG A 129 -28.10 12.81 -1.22
C ARG A 129 -28.96 11.59 -1.58
N GLN A 130 -28.69 11.01 -2.73
CA GLN A 130 -29.38 9.77 -3.14
C GLN A 130 -29.03 8.61 -2.19
N ALA A 131 -27.78 8.50 -1.76
CA ALA A 131 -27.35 7.46 -0.81
C ALA A 131 -27.99 7.65 0.58
N ILE A 132 -28.04 8.86 1.12
CA ILE A 132 -28.75 9.16 2.39
C ILE A 132 -30.22 8.71 2.31
N ASN A 133 -30.87 8.95 1.17
CA ASN A 133 -32.26 8.55 0.93
C ASN A 133 -32.41 7.08 0.51
N ARG A 134 -31.33 6.31 0.41
CA ARG A 134 -31.30 4.91 -0.04
C ARG A 134 -31.94 4.70 -1.43
N LYS A 135 -31.79 5.68 -2.33
CA LYS A 135 -32.38 5.68 -3.68
C LYS A 135 -31.33 6.15 -4.70
N ILE A 136 -30.32 5.33 -4.93
CA ILE A 136 -29.25 5.64 -5.88
C ILE A 136 -29.72 5.33 -7.30
N ASP A 137 -29.71 6.35 -8.15
CA ASP A 137 -29.98 6.21 -9.58
C ASP A 137 -28.75 5.61 -10.30
N ASN A 138 -29.01 4.63 -11.15
CA ASN A 138 -27.93 3.94 -11.86
C ASN A 138 -27.24 4.82 -12.90
N VAL A 139 -27.93 5.78 -13.50
CA VAL A 139 -27.33 6.71 -14.47
C VAL A 139 -26.31 7.60 -13.76
N LEU A 140 -26.71 8.20 -12.63
CA LEU A 140 -25.79 9.01 -11.82
C LEU A 140 -24.62 8.19 -11.28
N PHE A 141 -24.88 6.95 -10.83
CA PHE A 141 -23.83 6.04 -10.38
C PHE A 141 -22.79 5.79 -11.47
N GLN A 142 -23.22 5.53 -12.72
CA GLN A 142 -22.30 5.34 -13.85
C GLN A 142 -21.54 6.63 -14.21
N GLU A 143 -22.18 7.80 -14.11
CA GLU A 143 -21.50 9.09 -14.34
C GLU A 143 -20.42 9.35 -13.27
N VAL A 144 -20.71 9.10 -12.02
CA VAL A 144 -19.73 9.24 -10.92
C VAL A 144 -18.55 8.27 -11.08
N LEU A 145 -18.77 7.07 -11.61
CA LEU A 145 -17.67 6.12 -11.88
C LEU A 145 -16.69 6.59 -12.97
N LYS A 146 -17.07 7.59 -13.81
CA LYS A 146 -16.17 8.19 -14.80
C LYS A 146 -15.19 9.18 -14.18
N ILE A 147 -15.43 9.64 -12.95
CA ILE A 147 -14.51 10.54 -12.24
C ILE A 147 -13.23 9.77 -11.92
N ARG A 148 -12.08 10.29 -12.37
CA ARG A 148 -10.76 9.62 -12.36
C ARG A 148 -10.36 9.02 -10.99
N CYS A 149 -10.76 9.62 -9.87
CA CYS A 149 -10.39 9.17 -8.53
C CYS A 149 -11.43 8.24 -7.88
N VAL A 150 -12.49 7.88 -8.61
CA VAL A 150 -13.60 7.07 -8.10
C VAL A 150 -13.50 5.63 -8.60
N GLY A 151 -13.75 4.68 -7.71
CA GLY A 151 -13.89 3.26 -8.03
C GLY A 151 -15.03 2.63 -7.24
N LYS A 152 -15.60 1.51 -7.74
CA LYS A 152 -16.76 0.83 -7.12
C LYS A 152 -16.50 0.47 -5.65
N GLY A 153 -15.35 -0.14 -5.35
CA GLY A 153 -14.98 -0.48 -3.98
C GLY A 153 -14.92 0.74 -3.06
N LYS A 154 -14.31 1.85 -3.54
CA LYS A 154 -14.23 3.10 -2.79
C LYS A 154 -15.60 3.71 -2.52
N LEU A 155 -16.51 3.70 -3.50
CA LEU A 155 -17.88 4.19 -3.31
C LEU A 155 -18.64 3.35 -2.28
N THR A 156 -18.54 2.02 -2.31
CA THR A 156 -19.24 1.18 -1.33
C THR A 156 -18.73 1.41 0.10
N ILE A 157 -17.43 1.67 0.28
CA ILE A 157 -16.87 2.10 1.56
C ILE A 157 -17.48 3.45 1.99
N CYS A 158 -17.58 4.41 1.07
CA CYS A 158 -18.16 5.71 1.34
C CYS A 158 -19.66 5.61 1.72
N TRP A 159 -20.44 4.80 1.02
CA TRP A 159 -21.85 4.55 1.38
C TRP A 159 -21.98 3.91 2.76
N PHE A 160 -21.08 2.98 3.09
CA PHE A 160 -21.02 2.39 4.41
C PHE A 160 -20.76 3.42 5.51
N TYR A 161 -19.92 4.43 5.28
CA TYR A 161 -19.73 5.51 6.25
C TYR A 161 -21.01 6.33 6.50
N LEU A 162 -21.90 6.45 5.51
CA LEU A 162 -23.16 7.20 5.66
C LEU A 162 -24.19 6.46 6.47
N ASP A 163 -24.34 5.17 6.19
CA ASP A 163 -25.32 4.30 6.85
C ASP A 163 -24.77 2.88 7.01
N PRO A 164 -23.99 2.65 8.09
CA PRO A 164 -23.38 1.35 8.35
C PRO A 164 -24.37 0.22 8.65
N GLU A 165 -25.61 0.53 8.86
CA GLU A 165 -26.68 -0.47 9.05
C GLU A 165 -27.31 -0.90 7.72
N HIS A 166 -27.19 -0.09 6.68
CA HIS A 166 -27.78 -0.34 5.38
C HIS A 166 -26.77 -0.79 4.33
N TYR A 167 -25.62 -0.09 4.19
CA TYR A 167 -24.65 -0.35 3.16
C TYR A 167 -23.55 -1.30 3.61
N ILE A 168 -23.18 -2.26 2.74
CA ILE A 168 -22.04 -3.15 2.95
C ILE A 168 -20.82 -2.61 2.19
N PRO A 169 -19.64 -2.45 2.82
CA PRO A 169 -18.45 -2.06 2.09
C PRO A 169 -17.91 -3.25 1.32
N LEU A 170 -17.71 -3.11 0.01
CA LEU A 170 -17.06 -4.13 -0.82
C LEU A 170 -15.59 -3.79 -1.04
N ASP A 171 -14.89 -3.56 0.05
CA ASP A 171 -13.44 -3.47 0.10
C ASP A 171 -12.77 -4.84 -0.08
N SER A 172 -11.45 -4.89 -0.12
CA SER A 172 -10.71 -6.14 -0.30
C SER A 172 -11.00 -7.18 0.80
N GLN A 173 -11.17 -6.74 2.06
CA GLN A 173 -11.41 -7.64 3.20
C GLN A 173 -12.84 -8.22 3.12
N THR A 174 -13.83 -7.36 2.94
CA THR A 174 -15.22 -7.78 2.87
C THR A 174 -15.50 -8.61 1.61
N SER A 175 -14.91 -8.23 0.47
CA SER A 175 -15.02 -9.01 -0.77
C SER A 175 -14.42 -10.41 -0.60
N THR A 176 -13.27 -10.55 0.01
CA THR A 176 -12.65 -11.84 0.34
C THR A 176 -13.51 -12.63 1.33
N TYR A 177 -14.07 -11.96 2.35
CA TYR A 177 -14.97 -12.59 3.32
C TYR A 177 -16.21 -13.20 2.66
N LEU A 178 -16.82 -12.50 1.68
CA LEU A 178 -17.97 -12.99 0.92
C LEU A 178 -17.57 -14.11 -0.05
N ARG A 179 -16.47 -13.93 -0.80
CA ARG A 179 -15.94 -14.93 -1.74
C ARG A 179 -15.70 -16.28 -1.06
N ASN A 180 -15.04 -16.29 0.10
CA ASN A 180 -14.75 -17.51 0.85
C ASN A 180 -16.02 -18.23 1.35
N ARG A 181 -17.16 -17.55 1.32
CA ARG A 181 -18.50 -18.10 1.62
C ARG A 181 -19.30 -18.42 0.37
N LYS A 182 -18.65 -18.39 -0.82
CA LYS A 182 -19.28 -18.62 -2.14
C LYS A 182 -20.46 -17.66 -2.38
N MET A 183 -20.27 -16.41 -1.99
CA MET A 183 -21.25 -15.34 -2.18
C MET A 183 -20.75 -14.37 -3.26
N GLN A 184 -21.69 -13.76 -3.99
CA GLN A 184 -21.35 -12.72 -4.96
C GLN A 184 -20.80 -11.48 -4.25
N TYR A 185 -19.80 -10.81 -4.88
CA TYR A 185 -19.17 -9.59 -4.36
C TYR A 185 -18.77 -8.61 -5.48
N ILE A 186 -18.97 -8.99 -6.75
CA ILE A 186 -18.71 -8.16 -7.94
C ILE A 186 -20.04 -7.68 -8.50
N PHE A 187 -20.10 -6.40 -8.88
CA PHE A 187 -21.28 -5.78 -9.46
C PHE A 187 -20.89 -4.75 -10.54
N SER A 188 -21.80 -4.48 -11.46
CA SER A 188 -21.63 -3.48 -12.53
C SER A 188 -22.60 -2.33 -12.39
N ILE A 189 -23.82 -2.59 -11.93
CA ILE A 189 -24.88 -1.61 -11.72
C ILE A 189 -25.36 -1.62 -10.27
N TYR A 190 -25.98 -0.55 -9.83
CA TYR A 190 -26.36 -0.38 -8.42
C TYR A 190 -27.34 -1.44 -7.93
N SER A 191 -28.29 -1.89 -8.76
CA SER A 191 -29.22 -2.96 -8.37
C SER A 191 -28.52 -4.32 -8.09
N GLU A 192 -27.43 -4.62 -8.78
CA GLU A 192 -26.61 -5.80 -8.46
C GLU A 192 -25.93 -5.66 -7.08
N TYR A 193 -25.46 -4.46 -6.75
CA TYR A 193 -24.94 -4.17 -5.42
C TYR A 193 -26.00 -4.39 -4.33
N GLU A 194 -27.24 -3.93 -4.55
CA GLU A 194 -28.33 -4.17 -3.61
C GLU A 194 -28.60 -5.67 -3.42
N ASN A 195 -28.60 -6.44 -4.50
CA ASN A 195 -28.74 -7.89 -4.43
C ASN A 195 -27.60 -8.55 -3.61
N ILE A 196 -26.36 -8.08 -3.77
CA ILE A 196 -25.23 -8.57 -2.99
C ILE A 196 -25.42 -8.25 -1.50
N ARG A 197 -25.79 -7.02 -1.17
CA ARG A 197 -26.09 -6.57 0.20
C ARG A 197 -27.17 -7.43 0.84
N ASP A 198 -28.31 -7.57 0.18
CA ASP A 198 -29.47 -8.27 0.72
C ASP A 198 -29.19 -9.77 0.88
N ASN A 199 -28.51 -10.37 -0.08
CA ASN A 199 -28.06 -11.76 0.00
C ASN A 199 -27.07 -11.96 1.18
N ALA A 200 -26.14 -11.03 1.37
CA ALA A 200 -25.20 -11.11 2.48
C ALA A 200 -25.90 -11.00 3.84
N ILE A 201 -26.79 -10.02 4.02
CA ILE A 201 -27.56 -9.84 5.25
C ILE A 201 -28.42 -11.08 5.53
N ASN A 202 -29.14 -11.57 4.51
CA ASN A 202 -30.07 -12.71 4.66
C ASN A 202 -29.34 -14.02 4.97
N LYS A 203 -28.23 -14.31 4.31
CA LYS A 203 -27.46 -15.55 4.55
C LYS A 203 -26.67 -15.53 5.84
N LEU A 204 -26.06 -14.39 6.18
CA LEU A 204 -25.18 -14.27 7.34
C LEU A 204 -25.97 -13.92 8.62
N LYS A 205 -27.22 -13.47 8.49
CA LYS A 205 -28.05 -13.00 9.61
C LYS A 205 -27.37 -11.92 10.45
N LYS A 206 -26.67 -11.01 9.80
CA LYS A 206 -25.88 -9.93 10.40
C LYS A 206 -26.13 -8.60 9.69
N LEU A 207 -26.05 -7.51 10.43
CA LEU A 207 -26.06 -6.17 9.87
C LEU A 207 -24.75 -5.85 9.14
N PRO A 208 -24.74 -4.95 8.16
CA PRO A 208 -23.54 -4.61 7.36
C PRO A 208 -22.30 -4.27 8.19
N TYR A 209 -22.42 -3.49 9.28
CA TYR A 209 -21.27 -3.17 10.15
C TYR A 209 -20.72 -4.41 10.87
N GLN A 210 -21.56 -5.39 11.19
CA GLN A 210 -21.13 -6.65 11.79
C GLN A 210 -20.40 -7.52 10.74
N ILE A 211 -20.91 -7.54 9.51
CA ILE A 211 -20.26 -8.25 8.38
C ILE A 211 -18.89 -7.63 8.11
N SER A 212 -18.81 -6.30 8.06
CA SER A 212 -17.55 -5.58 7.93
C SER A 212 -16.60 -5.89 9.10
N SER A 213 -17.09 -5.84 10.32
CA SER A 213 -16.29 -6.19 11.50
C SER A 213 -15.75 -7.61 11.44
N ASP A 214 -16.57 -8.59 11.06
CA ASP A 214 -16.12 -9.98 10.92
C ASP A 214 -15.05 -10.11 9.83
N ALA A 215 -15.20 -9.40 8.70
CA ALA A 215 -14.25 -9.40 7.61
C ALA A 215 -12.90 -8.82 8.04
N TRP A 216 -12.91 -7.77 8.84
CA TRP A 216 -11.70 -7.09 9.31
C TRP A 216 -11.08 -7.75 10.56
N THR A 217 -11.87 -8.38 11.43
CA THR A 217 -11.38 -9.03 12.66
C THR A 217 -10.81 -10.42 12.38
N LYS A 218 -11.41 -11.13 11.44
CA LYS A 218 -10.86 -12.38 10.92
C LYS A 218 -10.07 -12.04 9.67
N LYS A 219 -8.81 -11.64 9.79
CA LYS A 219 -7.88 -11.75 8.65
C LYS A 219 -8.09 -13.13 8.06
N GLN A 220 -8.78 -13.22 6.93
CA GLN A 220 -9.04 -14.51 6.30
C GLN A 220 -7.73 -14.95 5.68
N THR A 221 -7.02 -15.75 6.45
CA THR A 221 -5.79 -16.38 6.01
C THR A 221 -6.16 -17.37 4.91
N GLU A 222 -5.76 -17.09 3.68
CA GLU A 222 -5.85 -18.06 2.59
C GLU A 222 -4.59 -18.92 2.63
N TYR A 223 -4.79 -20.23 2.50
CA TYR A 223 -3.71 -21.21 2.56
C TYR A 223 -3.38 -21.74 1.16
N ILE A 224 -2.09 -21.82 0.84
CA ILE A 224 -1.56 -22.44 -0.37
C ILE A 224 -0.97 -23.80 -0.01
N HIS A 225 -1.55 -24.85 -0.55
CA HIS A 225 -1.14 -26.23 -0.27
C HIS A 225 -0.38 -26.90 -1.44
N SER A 226 -0.36 -26.27 -2.62
CA SER A 226 0.24 -26.79 -3.84
C SER A 226 0.40 -25.67 -4.89
N VAL A 227 1.20 -25.91 -5.93
CA VAL A 227 1.30 -25.00 -7.10
C VAL A 227 -0.08 -24.76 -7.73
N ASP A 228 -0.89 -25.81 -7.91
CA ASP A 228 -2.24 -25.70 -8.45
C ASP A 228 -3.15 -24.80 -7.59
N SER A 229 -3.09 -24.94 -6.26
CA SER A 229 -3.88 -24.09 -5.37
C SER A 229 -3.46 -22.61 -5.45
N LEU A 230 -2.15 -22.32 -5.61
CA LEU A 230 -1.67 -20.95 -5.85
C LEU A 230 -2.23 -20.39 -7.15
N LEU A 231 -2.09 -21.11 -8.25
CA LEU A 231 -2.55 -20.65 -9.58
C LEU A 231 -4.05 -20.40 -9.60
N LYS A 232 -4.86 -21.22 -8.92
CA LYS A 232 -6.30 -20.98 -8.76
C LYS A 232 -6.57 -19.70 -7.99
N SER A 233 -5.89 -19.48 -6.86
CA SER A 233 -6.08 -18.28 -6.04
C SER A 233 -5.69 -17.00 -6.78
N ILE A 234 -4.62 -17.02 -7.57
CA ILE A 234 -4.19 -15.91 -8.42
C ILE A 234 -5.21 -15.64 -9.52
N ASN A 235 -5.61 -16.66 -10.28
CA ASN A 235 -6.57 -16.51 -11.38
C ASN A 235 -7.93 -16.00 -10.92
N GLU A 236 -8.39 -16.36 -9.73
CA GLU A 236 -9.62 -15.84 -9.16
C GLU A 236 -9.51 -14.36 -8.74
N GLY A 237 -8.28 -13.89 -8.44
CA GLY A 237 -8.00 -12.53 -8.03
C GLY A 237 -7.75 -11.57 -9.21
N HIS A 238 -7.31 -12.08 -10.35
CA HIS A 238 -6.98 -11.27 -11.53
C HIS A 238 -8.22 -11.10 -12.42
N SER A 239 -8.58 -9.86 -12.74
CA SER A 239 -9.57 -9.58 -13.77
C SER A 239 -8.91 -9.62 -15.14
N ILE A 240 -9.51 -10.33 -16.10
CA ILE A 240 -9.01 -10.46 -17.48
C ILE A 240 -8.95 -9.11 -18.22
N ASP A 241 -9.69 -8.10 -17.74
CA ASP A 241 -9.79 -6.77 -18.36
C ASP A 241 -8.83 -5.71 -17.78
N SER A 242 -7.87 -6.07 -16.92
CA SER A 242 -6.98 -5.10 -16.29
C SER A 242 -5.75 -4.81 -17.16
N ASN A 243 -5.91 -4.15 -18.30
CA ASN A 243 -4.82 -3.72 -19.19
C ASN A 243 -3.84 -2.72 -18.56
N ASN A 244 -4.05 -2.32 -17.27
CA ASN A 244 -3.29 -1.27 -16.62
C ASN A 244 -2.72 -1.67 -15.24
N THR A 245 -2.61 -2.99 -14.97
CA THR A 245 -2.17 -3.49 -13.65
C THR A 245 -1.18 -4.62 -13.82
N ASP A 246 0.01 -4.48 -13.23
CA ASP A 246 1.00 -5.53 -13.12
C ASP A 246 0.93 -6.17 -11.72
N TYR A 247 1.20 -7.47 -11.65
CA TYR A 247 1.27 -8.21 -10.39
C TYR A 247 2.71 -8.62 -10.13
N TYR A 248 3.14 -8.39 -8.88
CA TYR A 248 4.44 -8.82 -8.39
C TYR A 248 4.28 -9.60 -7.10
N TYR A 249 5.24 -10.48 -6.84
CA TYR A 249 5.12 -11.45 -5.76
C TYR A 249 6.35 -11.46 -4.88
N ARG A 250 6.17 -11.88 -3.63
CA ARG A 250 7.28 -12.14 -2.71
C ARG A 250 6.97 -13.34 -1.83
N GLY A 251 7.95 -14.25 -1.68
CA GLY A 251 7.92 -15.32 -0.69
C GLY A 251 8.77 -15.00 0.52
N GLN A 252 8.30 -15.43 1.69
CA GLN A 252 9.05 -15.41 2.94
C GLN A 252 8.90 -16.78 3.62
N SER A 253 10.02 -17.35 4.02
CA SER A 253 10.07 -18.72 4.57
C SER A 253 9.49 -18.85 5.99
N ASP A 254 9.27 -17.73 6.68
CA ASP A 254 8.55 -17.67 7.96
C ASP A 254 7.45 -16.57 7.86
N GLU A 255 6.21 -16.91 8.19
CA GLU A 255 5.06 -16.01 8.10
C GLU A 255 5.12 -14.81 9.05
N VAL A 256 5.92 -14.92 10.13
CA VAL A 256 6.07 -13.84 11.11
C VAL A 256 7.06 -12.77 10.66
N TYR A 257 7.81 -13.01 9.59
CA TYR A 257 8.72 -12.01 9.06
C TYR A 257 7.95 -10.79 8.55
N LYS A 258 8.44 -9.61 8.92
CA LYS A 258 7.87 -8.35 8.44
C LYS A 258 8.29 -8.07 6.99
N LEU A 259 7.45 -7.34 6.26
CA LEU A 259 7.77 -6.83 4.92
C LEU A 259 8.70 -5.60 5.00
N ILE A 260 9.90 -5.80 5.49
CA ILE A 260 10.92 -4.76 5.66
C ILE A 260 12.24 -5.17 5.01
N PRO A 261 12.98 -4.22 4.44
CA PRO A 261 14.33 -4.44 3.92
C PRO A 261 15.30 -4.96 4.98
N GLY A 262 16.34 -5.66 4.52
CA GLY A 262 17.36 -6.26 5.40
C GLY A 262 18.04 -5.25 6.31
N ILE A 263 18.29 -4.04 5.83
CA ILE A 263 18.98 -2.98 6.58
C ILE A 263 18.23 -2.54 7.84
N TYR A 264 16.89 -2.56 7.82
CA TYR A 264 16.04 -2.15 8.95
C TYR A 264 15.80 -3.26 9.98
N ARG A 265 16.33 -4.48 9.77
CA ARG A 265 16.16 -5.60 10.71
C ARG A 265 17.09 -5.52 11.92
N ASN A 266 18.07 -4.63 11.89
CA ASN A 266 19.05 -4.46 12.96
C ASN A 266 19.47 -2.98 13.02
N ASP A 267 19.32 -2.34 14.18
CA ASP A 267 19.63 -0.92 14.40
C ASP A 267 21.09 -0.59 14.10
N ASN A 268 22.02 -1.51 14.35
CA ASN A 268 23.43 -1.31 14.02
C ASN A 268 23.66 -1.26 12.50
N LEU A 269 22.88 -2.02 11.72
CA LEU A 269 23.01 -2.01 10.26
C LEU A 269 22.52 -0.69 9.67
N ILE A 270 21.32 -0.23 10.03
CA ILE A 270 20.77 1.01 9.49
C ILE A 270 21.60 2.25 9.93
N ASN A 271 22.08 2.26 11.16
CA ASN A 271 22.93 3.35 11.66
C ASN A 271 24.30 3.41 10.94
N ASN A 272 24.81 2.28 10.44
CA ASN A 272 26.07 2.20 9.72
C ASN A 272 25.91 2.02 8.20
N GLU A 273 24.71 2.13 7.63
CA GLU A 273 24.44 1.93 6.20
C GLU A 273 25.42 2.70 5.30
N HIS A 274 25.68 3.97 5.61
CA HIS A 274 26.58 4.82 4.86
C HIS A 274 28.08 4.40 4.94
N ILE A 275 28.47 3.73 6.02
CA ILE A 275 29.81 3.13 6.18
C ILE A 275 29.89 1.83 5.40
N ILE A 276 28.87 0.95 5.56
CA ILE A 276 28.79 -0.33 4.86
C ILE A 276 28.92 -0.17 3.34
N ILE A 277 28.25 0.84 2.76
CA ILE A 277 28.36 1.14 1.33
C ILE A 277 29.80 1.52 0.95
N LYS A 278 30.44 2.41 1.71
CA LYS A 278 31.80 2.85 1.43
C LYS A 278 32.82 1.73 1.59
N ASP A 279 32.66 0.90 2.62
CA ASP A 279 33.57 -0.22 2.89
C ASP A 279 33.52 -1.24 1.76
N ILE A 280 32.33 -1.64 1.29
CA ILE A 280 32.24 -2.63 0.21
C ILE A 280 32.74 -2.05 -1.12
N GLU A 281 32.43 -0.78 -1.45
CA GLU A 281 32.95 -0.12 -2.64
C GLU A 281 34.49 -0.01 -2.62
N SER A 282 35.08 0.20 -1.44
CA SER A 282 36.52 0.26 -1.26
C SER A 282 37.18 -1.10 -1.30
N ALA A 283 36.55 -2.13 -0.78
CA ALA A 283 37.08 -3.49 -0.72
C ALA A 283 37.12 -4.16 -2.11
N VAL A 284 36.11 -3.91 -2.94
CA VAL A 284 35.96 -4.56 -4.27
C VAL A 284 35.54 -3.56 -5.35
N PRO A 285 36.35 -2.53 -5.65
CA PRO A 285 35.97 -1.42 -6.51
C PRO A 285 35.66 -1.85 -7.95
N SER A 286 36.32 -2.89 -8.46
CA SER A 286 36.08 -3.43 -9.79
C SER A 286 34.64 -3.93 -9.99
N GLU A 287 34.05 -4.48 -8.92
CA GLU A 287 32.68 -4.97 -8.96
C GLU A 287 31.64 -3.84 -9.18
N PHE A 288 31.92 -2.65 -8.68
CA PHE A 288 31.02 -1.49 -8.78
C PHE A 288 31.29 -0.57 -9.97
N SER A 289 32.33 -0.84 -10.76
CA SER A 289 32.73 0.02 -11.88
C SER A 289 31.69 0.15 -12.99
N SER A 290 30.81 -0.84 -13.18
CA SER A 290 29.71 -0.83 -14.14
C SER A 290 28.44 -0.16 -13.62
N CYS A 291 28.33 0.07 -12.31
CA CYS A 291 27.16 0.69 -11.69
C CYS A 291 27.11 2.19 -12.00
N ARG A 292 26.00 2.66 -12.58
CA ARG A 292 25.86 4.06 -13.02
C ARG A 292 25.19 4.96 -11.97
N CYS A 293 24.51 4.39 -11.00
CA CYS A 293 23.79 5.11 -9.96
C CYS A 293 23.84 4.34 -8.63
N THR A 294 23.49 5.02 -7.56
CA THR A 294 23.46 4.41 -6.22
C THR A 294 22.47 3.26 -6.14
N PHE A 295 21.33 3.33 -6.85
CA PHE A 295 20.39 2.21 -6.93
C PHE A 295 21.04 0.95 -7.53
N ASP A 296 21.79 1.05 -8.64
CA ASP A 296 22.49 -0.09 -9.25
C ASP A 296 23.48 -0.73 -8.22
N LYS A 297 24.14 0.10 -7.41
CA LYS A 297 25.05 -0.37 -6.35
C LYS A 297 24.33 -1.11 -5.24
N LEU A 298 23.17 -0.58 -4.78
CA LEU A 298 22.34 -1.25 -3.77
C LEU A 298 21.83 -2.60 -4.29
N VAL A 299 21.40 -2.68 -5.54
CA VAL A 299 20.99 -3.94 -6.18
C VAL A 299 22.14 -4.93 -6.21
N LYS A 300 23.34 -4.48 -6.56
CA LYS A 300 24.52 -5.35 -6.56
C LYS A 300 24.93 -5.83 -5.17
N MET A 301 24.85 -4.96 -4.17
CA MET A 301 25.09 -5.32 -2.76
C MET A 301 24.08 -6.38 -2.29
N GLN A 302 22.79 -6.20 -2.60
CA GLN A 302 21.72 -7.16 -2.30
C GLN A 302 22.00 -8.54 -2.95
N HIS A 303 22.51 -8.54 -4.18
CA HIS A 303 22.91 -9.77 -4.88
C HIS A 303 23.95 -10.58 -4.08
N TYR A 304 24.87 -9.90 -3.41
CA TYR A 304 25.91 -10.52 -2.56
C TYR A 304 25.47 -10.62 -1.08
N GLU A 305 24.17 -10.64 -0.81
CA GLU A 305 23.57 -10.82 0.51
C GLU A 305 23.87 -9.70 1.53
N LEU A 306 24.43 -8.56 1.08
CA LEU A 306 24.62 -7.43 1.94
C LEU A 306 23.28 -6.70 2.16
N PRO A 307 22.88 -6.42 3.41
CA PRO A 307 21.60 -5.77 3.67
C PRO A 307 21.53 -4.36 3.07
N THR A 308 20.46 -4.06 2.36
CA THR A 308 20.17 -2.74 1.78
C THR A 308 18.76 -2.30 2.11
N ARG A 309 18.37 -1.09 1.69
CA ARG A 309 17.00 -0.55 1.78
C ARG A 309 16.07 -1.06 0.67
N LEU A 310 16.46 -2.11 -0.03
CA LEU A 310 15.66 -2.78 -1.04
C LEU A 310 14.92 -3.97 -0.44
N LEU A 311 13.71 -4.21 -0.90
CA LEU A 311 12.96 -5.42 -0.66
C LEU A 311 12.68 -6.10 -2.00
N ASP A 312 13.20 -7.32 -2.19
CA ASP A 312 13.05 -8.07 -3.44
C ASP A 312 11.59 -8.48 -3.64
N ILE A 313 11.12 -8.34 -4.86
CA ILE A 313 9.87 -8.87 -5.37
C ILE A 313 10.12 -9.45 -6.77
N THR A 314 9.24 -10.29 -7.26
CA THR A 314 9.38 -10.94 -8.56
C THR A 314 8.09 -10.87 -9.35
N ALA A 315 8.20 -10.81 -10.70
CA ALA A 315 7.04 -10.94 -11.58
C ALA A 315 6.54 -12.40 -11.68
N ASN A 316 7.37 -13.37 -11.26
CA ASN A 316 7.05 -14.80 -11.39
C ASN A 316 6.52 -15.37 -10.04
N PRO A 317 5.23 -15.77 -9.98
CA PRO A 317 4.66 -16.31 -8.75
C PRO A 317 5.32 -17.62 -8.28
N LEU A 318 5.85 -18.43 -9.21
CA LEU A 318 6.52 -19.68 -8.85
C LEU A 318 7.87 -19.43 -8.17
N VAL A 319 8.58 -18.37 -8.58
CA VAL A 319 9.81 -17.92 -7.91
C VAL A 319 9.52 -17.45 -6.49
N ALA A 320 8.47 -16.65 -6.30
CA ALA A 320 8.05 -16.24 -4.97
C ALA A 320 7.64 -17.44 -4.09
N LEU A 321 6.91 -18.40 -4.67
CA LEU A 321 6.52 -19.63 -3.97
C LEU A 321 7.74 -20.46 -3.55
N PHE A 322 8.76 -20.53 -4.40
CA PHE A 322 10.04 -21.17 -4.06
C PHE A 322 10.66 -20.52 -2.82
N PHE A 323 10.80 -19.19 -2.79
CA PHE A 323 11.35 -18.48 -1.65
C PHE A 323 10.52 -18.59 -0.37
N ALA A 324 9.22 -18.82 -0.48
CA ALA A 324 8.37 -19.06 0.69
C ALA A 324 8.57 -20.45 1.30
N CYS A 325 9.16 -21.39 0.54
CA CYS A 325 9.39 -22.77 0.96
C CYS A 325 10.86 -23.10 1.22
N PHE A 326 11.78 -22.40 0.55
CA PHE A 326 13.21 -22.75 0.49
C PHE A 326 14.01 -22.06 1.61
N ASP A 327 14.04 -22.66 2.79
CA ASP A 327 14.98 -22.32 3.87
C ASP A 327 14.96 -23.43 4.93
N GLU A 328 16.06 -24.15 5.06
CA GLU A 328 16.19 -25.24 6.03
C GLU A 328 16.04 -24.78 7.49
N LYS A 329 16.37 -23.49 7.78
CA LYS A 329 16.28 -22.95 9.15
C LYS A 329 14.83 -22.70 9.59
N THR A 330 13.91 -22.59 8.65
CA THR A 330 12.50 -22.31 8.90
C THR A 330 11.58 -23.36 8.28
N LYS A 331 12.10 -24.57 8.06
CA LYS A 331 11.36 -25.67 7.45
C LYS A 331 10.11 -26.07 8.23
N ASP A 332 10.17 -25.96 9.54
CA ASP A 332 9.10 -26.25 10.50
C ASP A 332 8.14 -25.07 10.75
N LYS A 333 8.38 -23.92 10.09
CA LYS A 333 7.55 -22.73 10.18
C LYS A 333 6.65 -22.58 8.96
N ASP A 334 5.47 -22.04 9.16
CA ASP A 334 4.61 -21.67 8.03
C ASP A 334 5.27 -20.53 7.23
N GLY A 335 5.23 -20.64 5.91
CA GLY A 335 5.72 -19.60 5.01
C GLY A 335 4.63 -18.57 4.68
N ALA A 336 5.04 -17.45 4.12
CA ALA A 336 4.13 -16.44 3.61
C ALA A 336 4.41 -16.15 2.13
N PHE A 337 3.33 -16.00 1.36
CA PHE A 337 3.37 -15.57 -0.03
C PHE A 337 2.57 -14.27 -0.14
N TYR A 338 3.16 -13.26 -0.75
CA TYR A 338 2.57 -11.94 -0.95
C TYR A 338 2.37 -11.67 -2.42
N GLU A 339 1.21 -11.16 -2.78
CA GLU A 339 0.82 -10.73 -4.11
C GLU A 339 0.57 -9.22 -4.07
N PHE A 340 1.41 -8.44 -4.77
CA PHE A 340 1.32 -6.97 -4.86
C PHE A 340 0.60 -6.56 -6.13
N VAL A 341 -0.24 -5.56 -6.04
CA VAL A 341 -0.92 -4.91 -7.16
C VAL A 341 -0.18 -3.62 -7.48
N ILE A 342 0.42 -3.54 -8.67
CA ILE A 342 1.17 -2.39 -9.16
C ILE A 342 0.41 -1.76 -10.33
N GLU A 343 -0.30 -0.67 -10.09
CA GLU A 343 -1.00 0.07 -11.14
C GLU A 343 0.02 0.78 -12.07
N SER A 344 -0.20 0.76 -13.37
CA SER A 344 0.76 1.29 -14.35
C SER A 344 0.92 2.81 -14.31
N ASP A 345 -0.11 3.53 -13.87
CA ASP A 345 -0.17 5.00 -13.78
C ASP A 345 0.11 5.55 -12.37
N THR A 346 0.55 4.67 -11.43
CA THR A 346 0.85 5.12 -10.07
C THR A 346 2.16 5.92 -10.01
N GLU A 347 2.16 7.01 -9.24
CA GLU A 347 3.35 7.81 -8.94
C GLU A 347 4.46 6.99 -8.24
N ASN A 348 4.10 5.86 -7.61
CA ASN A 348 5.04 5.02 -6.88
C ASN A 348 5.76 4.00 -7.78
N ARG A 349 5.42 3.91 -9.08
CA ARG A 349 6.08 3.06 -10.07
C ARG A 349 7.18 3.86 -10.79
N LYS A 350 8.41 3.41 -10.67
CA LYS A 350 9.60 4.11 -11.22
C LYS A 350 10.52 3.13 -11.95
N TYR A 351 11.35 3.69 -12.82
CA TYR A 351 12.52 3.02 -13.38
C TYR A 351 13.79 3.43 -12.62
N SER A 352 14.83 2.64 -12.72
CA SER A 352 16.09 2.82 -11.99
C SER A 352 16.79 4.18 -12.24
N ASP A 353 16.49 4.85 -13.35
CA ASP A 353 17.06 6.16 -13.74
C ASP A 353 16.20 7.37 -13.33
N SER A 354 15.04 7.14 -12.68
CA SER A 354 14.17 8.22 -12.22
C SER A 354 14.84 9.09 -11.16
N ASP A 355 14.52 10.38 -11.14
CA ASP A 355 15.07 11.34 -10.17
C ASP A 355 14.65 11.00 -8.73
N ALA A 356 13.39 10.61 -8.51
CA ALA A 356 12.92 10.18 -7.19
C ALA A 356 13.68 8.93 -6.69
N VAL A 357 14.04 8.00 -7.58
CA VAL A 357 14.86 6.82 -7.23
C VAL A 357 16.27 7.26 -6.83
N SER A 358 16.87 8.22 -7.56
CA SER A 358 18.17 8.77 -7.18
C SER A 358 18.15 9.41 -5.80
N VAL A 359 17.10 10.20 -5.50
CA VAL A 359 16.93 10.83 -4.17
C VAL A 359 16.88 9.78 -3.08
N VAL A 360 15.98 8.81 -3.17
CA VAL A 360 15.75 7.82 -2.11
C VAL A 360 16.94 6.86 -1.97
N ALA A 361 17.54 6.42 -3.09
CA ALA A 361 18.72 5.55 -3.04
C ALA A 361 19.93 6.23 -2.35
N ASN A 362 20.15 7.53 -2.60
CA ASN A 362 21.27 8.27 -2.01
C ASN A 362 21.08 8.59 -0.52
N ILE A 363 19.89 8.42 0.06
CA ILE A 363 19.72 8.44 1.53
C ILE A 363 20.62 7.38 2.19
N ALA A 364 20.85 6.25 1.54
CA ALA A 364 21.74 5.21 2.02
C ALA A 364 23.17 5.73 2.30
N ARG A 365 23.64 6.73 1.55
CA ARG A 365 24.98 7.36 1.71
C ARG A 365 25.01 8.44 2.79
N ARG A 366 23.84 8.86 3.32
CA ARG A 366 23.78 9.88 4.36
C ARG A 366 24.14 9.29 5.72
N PRO A 367 24.77 10.07 6.63
CA PRO A 367 25.04 9.65 8.01
C PRO A 367 23.76 9.20 8.75
N SER A 368 23.94 8.48 9.86
CA SER A 368 22.82 8.02 10.70
C SER A 368 21.93 9.15 11.23
N GLY A 369 22.48 10.32 11.46
CA GLY A 369 21.75 11.52 11.90
C GLY A 369 21.00 12.26 10.79
N PHE A 370 20.88 11.71 9.59
CA PHE A 370 20.06 12.31 8.54
C PHE A 370 18.58 12.25 8.93
N GLU A 371 17.95 13.41 9.03
CA GLU A 371 16.54 13.57 9.39
C GLU A 371 15.92 14.77 8.65
N ILE A 372 14.60 14.72 8.48
CA ILE A 372 13.80 15.77 7.83
C ILE A 372 12.61 16.23 8.71
N ASP A 373 12.47 15.72 9.93
CA ASP A 373 11.32 16.02 10.79
C ASP A 373 11.08 17.51 11.01
N SER A 374 12.17 18.27 11.24
CA SER A 374 12.10 19.71 11.52
C SER A 374 11.81 20.57 10.29
N ILE A 375 12.01 20.03 9.08
CA ILE A 375 11.92 20.76 7.80
C ILE A 375 10.85 20.21 6.86
N ARG A 376 10.15 19.15 7.26
CA ARG A 376 9.19 18.43 6.39
C ARG A 376 8.01 19.27 5.91
N ASP A 377 7.65 20.30 6.68
CA ASP A 377 6.52 21.18 6.39
C ASP A 377 6.94 22.46 5.65
N TYR A 378 8.23 22.58 5.24
CA TYR A 378 8.72 23.71 4.47
C TYR A 378 8.22 23.66 3.04
N GLU A 379 8.07 24.84 2.42
CA GLU A 379 7.84 24.95 0.98
C GLU A 379 9.02 24.37 0.22
N LEU A 380 8.77 23.86 -0.99
CA LEU A 380 9.77 23.14 -1.81
C LEU A 380 11.10 23.91 -1.94
N GLU A 381 11.04 25.23 -2.15
CA GLU A 381 12.24 26.06 -2.32
C GLU A 381 13.06 26.16 -1.04
N ASP A 382 12.41 26.34 0.12
CA ASP A 382 13.08 26.46 1.41
C ASP A 382 13.58 25.09 1.89
N PHE A 383 12.81 24.03 1.66
CA PHE A 383 13.25 22.66 1.93
C PHE A 383 14.57 22.34 1.21
N ASN A 384 14.72 22.73 -0.07
CA ASN A 384 15.94 22.48 -0.84
C ASN A 384 17.11 23.39 -0.46
N LYS A 385 16.89 24.43 0.37
CA LYS A 385 17.96 25.29 0.92
C LYS A 385 18.54 24.73 2.23
N GLU A 386 17.90 23.74 2.84
CA GLU A 386 18.38 23.13 4.08
C GLU A 386 19.65 22.31 3.88
N ASP A 387 20.56 22.35 4.84
CA ASP A 387 21.87 21.71 4.71
C ASP A 387 21.77 20.19 4.53
N ALA A 388 20.83 19.53 5.22
CA ALA A 388 20.58 18.10 5.06
C ALA A 388 20.27 17.75 3.59
N ILE A 389 19.45 18.57 2.92
CA ILE A 389 19.04 18.37 1.53
C ILE A 389 20.13 18.81 0.55
N LYS A 390 20.86 19.91 0.84
CA LYS A 390 22.01 20.31 0.03
C LYS A 390 23.09 19.23 -0.02
N TYR A 391 23.38 18.58 1.10
CA TYR A 391 24.32 17.46 1.14
C TYR A 391 23.79 16.23 0.38
N LEU A 392 22.50 15.93 0.43
CA LEU A 392 21.91 14.87 -0.37
C LEU A 392 22.02 15.18 -1.88
N LEU A 393 21.71 16.41 -2.28
CA LEU A 393 21.89 16.91 -3.66
C LEU A 393 23.34 16.82 -4.11
N HIS A 394 24.30 17.16 -3.22
CA HIS A 394 25.72 17.04 -3.51
C HIS A 394 26.13 15.59 -3.80
N GLU A 395 25.69 14.62 -2.96
CA GLU A 395 25.95 13.20 -3.20
C GLU A 395 25.41 12.74 -4.56
N ILE A 396 24.17 13.09 -4.91
CA ILE A 396 23.56 12.74 -6.20
C ILE A 396 24.38 13.32 -7.36
N ARG A 397 24.76 14.59 -7.28
CA ARG A 397 25.55 15.26 -8.33
C ARG A 397 26.94 14.67 -8.51
N CYS A 398 27.59 14.33 -7.42
CA CYS A 398 28.91 13.72 -7.45
C CYS A 398 28.93 12.28 -7.90
N SER A 399 27.88 11.51 -7.58
CA SER A 399 27.86 10.07 -7.80
C SER A 399 27.21 9.62 -9.11
N GLU A 400 26.21 10.37 -9.64
CA GLU A 400 25.41 9.86 -10.74
C GLU A 400 24.81 10.90 -11.70
N LYS A 401 24.37 12.07 -11.22
CA LYS A 401 23.64 13.07 -12.03
C LYS A 401 24.21 14.49 -11.82
N PRO A 402 25.31 14.90 -12.49
CA PRO A 402 26.00 16.18 -12.24
C PRO A 402 25.09 17.41 -12.35
N HIS A 403 24.04 17.35 -13.17
CA HIS A 403 23.11 18.47 -13.40
C HIS A 403 21.77 18.30 -12.67
N PHE A 404 21.71 17.49 -11.62
CA PHE A 404 20.47 17.28 -10.86
C PHE A 404 19.95 18.61 -10.29
N LEU A 405 18.66 18.89 -10.55
CA LEU A 405 18.01 20.13 -10.10
C LEU A 405 17.68 20.08 -8.60
N PRO A 406 17.67 21.24 -7.89
CA PRO A 406 17.29 21.30 -6.48
C PRO A 406 15.77 21.25 -6.30
N LEU A 407 15.17 20.16 -6.72
CA LEU A 407 13.72 19.90 -6.70
C LEU A 407 13.40 18.61 -5.92
N VAL A 408 14.12 18.37 -4.82
CA VAL A 408 13.85 17.25 -3.93
C VAL A 408 12.53 17.51 -3.22
N ASN A 409 11.56 16.60 -3.40
CA ASN A 409 10.27 16.68 -2.75
C ASN A 409 10.28 15.80 -1.47
N VAL A 410 9.80 16.35 -0.36
CA VAL A 410 9.66 15.62 0.90
C VAL A 410 8.80 14.36 0.74
N ASP A 411 7.72 14.45 -0.03
CA ASP A 411 6.84 13.32 -0.28
C ASP A 411 7.57 12.16 -0.96
N ASP A 412 8.54 12.43 -1.83
CA ASP A 412 9.34 11.38 -2.48
C ASP A 412 10.33 10.72 -1.49
N ILE A 413 10.92 11.50 -0.59
CA ILE A 413 11.81 10.95 0.46
C ILE A 413 11.07 9.98 1.37
N GLU A 414 9.78 10.20 1.63
CA GLU A 414 8.95 9.40 2.53
C GLU A 414 8.20 8.25 1.85
N LYS A 415 8.37 8.05 0.53
CA LYS A 415 7.69 6.99 -0.21
C LYS A 415 8.45 5.66 -0.20
N VAL A 416 7.69 4.60 -0.45
CA VAL A 416 8.22 3.33 -0.96
C VAL A 416 7.95 3.30 -2.45
N PHE A 417 8.99 3.17 -3.27
CA PHE A 417 8.87 3.07 -4.72
C PHE A 417 8.98 1.62 -5.17
N PHE A 418 8.08 1.21 -6.06
CA PHE A 418 8.33 0.07 -6.94
C PHE A 418 9.33 0.51 -8.01
N VAL A 419 10.46 -0.20 -8.09
CA VAL A 419 11.52 0.12 -9.05
C VAL A 419 11.81 -1.08 -9.93
N LYS A 420 11.67 -0.89 -11.25
CA LYS A 420 12.08 -1.87 -12.24
C LYS A 420 13.56 -1.69 -12.53
N PRO A 421 14.41 -2.70 -12.21
CA PRO A 421 15.86 -2.62 -12.43
C PRO A 421 16.21 -2.82 -13.90
N LYS A 422 17.45 -2.55 -14.25
CA LYS A 422 18.05 -3.04 -15.52
C LYS A 422 18.24 -4.55 -15.41
N MET A 423 17.94 -5.26 -16.51
CA MET A 423 18.07 -6.71 -16.60
C MET A 423 19.48 -7.12 -17.07
N ASP A 424 20.50 -6.59 -16.43
CA ASP A 424 21.93 -6.83 -16.73
C ASP A 424 22.58 -7.88 -15.83
N ASN A 425 21.91 -8.28 -14.76
CA ASN A 425 22.38 -9.29 -13.81
C ASN A 425 21.67 -10.64 -14.06
N PRO A 426 22.41 -11.74 -14.26
CA PRO A 426 21.83 -13.07 -14.52
C PRO A 426 20.84 -13.54 -13.43
N ARG A 427 21.08 -13.21 -12.16
CA ARG A 427 20.19 -13.57 -11.06
C ARG A 427 18.86 -12.80 -11.14
N ILE A 428 18.91 -11.50 -11.41
CA ILE A 428 17.70 -10.68 -11.61
C ILE A 428 16.88 -11.20 -12.77
N VAL A 429 17.54 -11.56 -13.90
CA VAL A 429 16.87 -12.11 -15.09
C VAL A 429 16.19 -13.45 -14.75
N LYS A 430 16.90 -14.38 -14.10
CA LYS A 430 16.37 -15.70 -13.75
C LYS A 430 15.24 -15.64 -12.71
N GLN A 431 15.31 -14.68 -11.81
CA GLN A 431 14.30 -14.47 -10.77
C GLN A 431 13.20 -13.51 -11.21
N GLU A 432 13.25 -12.93 -12.41
CA GLU A 432 12.33 -11.91 -12.92
C GLU A 432 12.12 -10.79 -11.86
N GLY A 433 13.26 -10.34 -11.30
CA GLY A 433 13.31 -9.51 -10.10
C GLY A 433 12.93 -8.06 -10.32
N ALA A 434 12.27 -7.47 -9.35
CA ALA A 434 12.08 -6.04 -9.15
C ALA A 434 12.24 -5.72 -7.66
N PHE A 435 12.20 -4.43 -7.32
CA PHE A 435 12.49 -4.00 -5.95
C PHE A 435 11.47 -3.00 -5.44
N LEU A 436 11.16 -3.08 -4.14
CA LEU A 436 10.57 -1.98 -3.40
C LEU A 436 11.73 -1.23 -2.71
N LEU A 437 11.96 0.03 -3.13
CA LEU A 437 12.96 0.93 -2.56
C LEU A 437 12.30 1.76 -1.47
N PHE A 438 12.83 1.65 -0.25
CA PHE A 438 12.28 2.33 0.93
C PHE A 438 12.94 3.68 1.16
N GLY A 439 12.10 4.71 1.26
CA GLY A 439 12.48 6.00 1.83
C GLY A 439 12.53 5.96 3.36
N ILE A 440 12.31 7.10 3.99
CA ILE A 440 12.34 7.26 5.44
C ILE A 440 11.02 7.83 5.95
N GLU A 441 10.78 7.77 7.27
CA GLU A 441 9.69 8.48 7.93
C GLU A 441 10.28 9.48 8.94
N GLY A 442 10.62 10.68 8.41
CA GLY A 442 11.29 11.72 9.19
C GLY A 442 12.76 11.44 9.45
N LYS A 443 13.12 10.33 10.11
CA LYS A 443 14.50 9.93 10.43
C LYS A 443 14.98 8.78 9.56
N LYS A 444 16.30 8.71 9.35
CA LYS A 444 16.91 7.66 8.53
C LYS A 444 16.60 6.24 9.02
N SER A 445 16.46 6.06 10.34
CA SER A 445 16.12 4.77 10.96
C SER A 445 14.67 4.35 10.80
N ASP A 446 13.78 5.29 10.46
CA ASP A 446 12.35 5.09 10.44
C ASP A 446 11.85 5.00 8.99
N PHE A 447 10.80 4.23 8.77
CA PHE A 447 10.25 4.01 7.43
C PHE A 447 8.73 3.80 7.50
N LYS A 448 8.04 4.14 6.42
CA LYS A 448 6.62 3.85 6.26
C LYS A 448 6.41 2.41 5.79
N GLU A 449 5.36 1.79 6.29
CA GLU A 449 4.98 0.43 5.93
C GLU A 449 4.58 0.32 4.44
N VAL A 450 4.84 -0.83 3.82
CA VAL A 450 4.56 -1.10 2.39
C VAL A 450 3.09 -0.92 2.04
N ASP A 451 2.20 -1.32 2.94
CA ASP A 451 0.75 -1.20 2.77
C ASP A 451 0.23 0.25 2.79
N SER A 452 1.10 1.25 3.11
CA SER A 452 0.82 2.67 2.89
C SER A 452 0.81 3.05 1.41
N PHE A 453 1.51 2.28 0.56
CA PHE A 453 1.79 2.63 -0.82
C PHE A 453 1.25 1.62 -1.82
N PHE A 454 1.16 0.34 -1.43
CA PHE A 454 0.74 -0.75 -2.32
C PHE A 454 -0.34 -1.61 -1.68
N VAL A 455 -1.33 -1.98 -2.47
CA VAL A 455 -2.27 -3.03 -2.10
C VAL A 455 -1.59 -4.37 -2.27
N PHE A 456 -1.69 -5.24 -1.27
CA PHE A 456 -1.21 -6.60 -1.37
C PHE A 456 -2.11 -7.58 -0.63
N LYS A 457 -2.01 -8.85 -1.04
CA LYS A 457 -2.68 -9.99 -0.41
C LYS A 457 -1.63 -10.92 0.17
N LYS A 458 -1.87 -11.44 1.37
CA LYS A 458 -1.00 -12.42 2.03
C LYS A 458 -1.67 -13.77 2.04
N TYR A 459 -0.94 -14.79 1.63
CA TYR A 459 -1.30 -16.19 1.73
C TYR A 459 -0.32 -16.92 2.66
N ILE A 460 -0.79 -17.94 3.36
CA ILE A 460 0.06 -18.78 4.22
C ILE A 460 0.33 -20.11 3.55
N ILE A 461 1.56 -20.55 3.66
CA ILE A 461 2.00 -21.86 3.18
C ILE A 461 2.29 -22.71 4.41
N PRO A 462 1.46 -23.73 4.71
CA PRO A 462 1.71 -24.61 5.84
C PRO A 462 3.07 -25.29 5.74
N SER A 463 3.77 -25.40 6.85
CA SER A 463 5.11 -25.98 6.91
C SER A 463 5.14 -27.42 6.40
N ASP A 464 4.09 -28.22 6.68
CA ASP A 464 3.95 -29.60 6.19
C ASP A 464 3.75 -29.72 4.67
N LYS A 465 3.52 -28.61 3.96
CA LYS A 465 3.34 -28.56 2.50
C LYS A 465 4.60 -28.07 1.76
N LYS A 466 5.57 -27.47 2.45
CA LYS A 466 6.75 -26.89 1.81
C LYS A 466 7.53 -27.88 0.94
N ASP A 467 7.86 -29.05 1.48
CA ASP A 467 8.60 -30.08 0.73
C ASP A 467 7.83 -30.56 -0.51
N TYR A 468 6.51 -30.73 -0.40
CA TYR A 468 5.66 -31.11 -1.52
C TYR A 468 5.62 -30.02 -2.60
N ILE A 469 5.51 -28.76 -2.20
CA ILE A 469 5.53 -27.61 -3.13
C ILE A 469 6.89 -27.49 -3.82
N LEU A 470 8.01 -27.63 -3.08
CA LEU A 470 9.34 -27.61 -3.66
C LEU A 470 9.55 -28.74 -4.69
N HIS A 471 9.02 -29.93 -4.43
CA HIS A 471 9.04 -31.02 -5.41
C HIS A 471 8.24 -30.69 -6.68
N GLN A 472 7.05 -30.08 -6.55
CA GLN A 472 6.26 -29.64 -7.72
C GLN A 472 6.98 -28.54 -8.51
N LEU A 473 7.65 -27.59 -7.82
CA LEU A 473 8.42 -26.53 -8.45
C LEU A 473 9.64 -27.07 -9.19
N ASP A 474 10.34 -28.08 -8.63
CA ASP A 474 11.48 -28.72 -9.30
C ASP A 474 11.07 -29.44 -10.59
N LEU A 475 9.91 -30.12 -10.61
CA LEU A 475 9.32 -30.69 -11.84
C LEU A 475 9.03 -29.63 -12.93
N LEU A 476 8.77 -28.40 -12.53
CA LEU A 476 8.54 -27.25 -13.42
C LEU A 476 9.85 -26.51 -13.77
N GLY A 477 11.00 -27.00 -13.29
CA GLY A 477 12.30 -26.37 -13.53
C GLY A 477 12.60 -25.16 -12.62
N ILE A 478 11.79 -24.92 -11.59
CA ILE A 478 12.03 -23.89 -10.58
C ILE A 478 12.70 -24.52 -9.37
N ASN A 479 14.01 -24.36 -9.27
CA ASN A 479 14.83 -24.95 -8.21
C ASN A 479 16.05 -24.06 -7.90
N GLU A 480 16.85 -24.44 -6.92
CA GLU A 480 18.04 -23.69 -6.51
C GLU A 480 19.02 -23.49 -7.68
N ALA A 481 19.28 -24.49 -8.52
CA ALA A 481 20.20 -24.37 -9.64
C ALA A 481 19.69 -23.47 -10.76
N SER A 482 18.38 -23.39 -10.98
CA SER A 482 17.79 -22.52 -12.00
C SER A 482 17.71 -21.06 -11.55
N LEU A 483 17.50 -20.81 -10.25
CA LEU A 483 17.29 -19.46 -9.70
C LEU A 483 18.59 -18.77 -9.27
N PHE A 484 19.61 -19.56 -8.89
CA PHE A 484 20.91 -19.05 -8.45
C PHE A 484 21.99 -19.50 -9.42
N PRO A 485 22.47 -18.61 -10.32
CA PRO A 485 23.45 -18.96 -11.35
C PRO A 485 24.87 -19.22 -10.81
N GLU A 486 25.11 -18.96 -9.53
CA GLU A 486 26.42 -19.13 -8.89
C GLU A 486 26.76 -20.63 -8.75
N ILE A 487 28.02 -20.95 -9.04
CA ILE A 487 28.51 -22.33 -9.04
C ILE A 487 28.30 -23.05 -7.70
N SER A 488 28.35 -22.33 -6.59
CA SER A 488 28.12 -22.84 -5.24
C SER A 488 26.71 -23.42 -5.09
N HIS A 489 25.69 -22.68 -5.53
CA HIS A 489 24.30 -23.12 -5.46
C HIS A 489 24.01 -24.29 -6.40
N ILE A 490 24.53 -24.23 -7.64
CA ILE A 490 24.42 -25.34 -8.59
C ILE A 490 25.05 -26.62 -8.01
N SER A 491 26.25 -26.50 -7.40
CA SER A 491 26.94 -27.62 -6.78
C SER A 491 26.18 -28.19 -5.60
N SER A 492 25.59 -27.33 -4.76
CA SER A 492 24.75 -27.74 -3.64
C SER A 492 23.52 -28.50 -4.10
N TYR A 493 22.82 -28.00 -5.11
CA TYR A 493 21.66 -28.66 -5.71
C TYR A 493 22.02 -30.05 -6.24
N ILE A 494 23.11 -30.18 -7.03
CA ILE A 494 23.59 -31.46 -7.59
C ILE A 494 23.95 -32.44 -6.44
N LYS A 495 24.71 -31.99 -5.45
CA LYS A 495 25.06 -32.80 -4.28
C LYS A 495 23.81 -33.35 -3.58
N ASN A 496 22.84 -32.48 -3.29
CA ASN A 496 21.60 -32.85 -2.62
C ASN A 496 20.76 -33.83 -3.41
N LYS A 497 20.73 -33.67 -4.77
CA LYS A 497 20.02 -34.57 -5.67
C LYS A 497 20.54 -36.00 -5.61
N TYR A 498 21.86 -36.20 -5.51
CA TYR A 498 22.49 -37.52 -5.47
C TYR A 498 22.79 -38.06 -4.07
N SER A 499 22.61 -37.30 -2.99
CA SER A 499 22.76 -37.74 -1.63
C SER A 499 21.47 -38.25 -0.97
N LYS A 500 20.30 -38.01 -1.63
CA LYS A 500 18.98 -38.46 -1.16
C LYS A 500 18.53 -39.78 -1.80
N SER A 501 19.46 -40.57 -2.41
CA SER A 501 19.17 -41.89 -2.98
C SER A 501 19.30 -43.01 -1.93
#